data_d67f3695442275f5eace9c02abc76949
#
_entry.id   d67f3695442275f5eace9c02abc76949
#
_cell.length_a   1.000
_cell.length_b   1.000
_cell.length_c   1.000
_cell.angle_alpha   90.00
_cell.angle_beta   90.00
_cell.angle_gamma   90.00
#
_symmetry.space_group_name_H-M   'P 1'
#
loop_
_entity.id
_entity.type
_entity.pdbx_description
1 polymer ?
#
loop_
_entity_poly.entity_id
_entity_poly.type
_entity_poly.pdbx_seq_one_letter_code
_entity_poly.pdbx_strand_id
1 'polypeptide(L)'
;GIRGVGKTTFARIVAKSLNCENGVENLCKKDFCEHCNSIVNSNHIDVLEMDAASKTGVDDVRELIEFSRYGPTTAKYKIFIIDEVHMLSKQAFNALLKTLEEPPKYLKFIFATTEIKKIPVTVISRCQRFDLSRVKSEELFNYIKMIKDKEGGKVSDEALKLIVKISEGSVRDALSLLDRGLVANQNDEELNLDKAQSIYGYFDKSSLIELI
;
A
#
# COMPACT_ATOMS: atom_id res chain seq x y z
N GLY A 1 3.34 7.11 9.10
CA GLY A 1 2.78 7.36 7.75
C GLY A 1 1.26 7.25 7.74
N ILE A 2 0.64 7.63 6.63
CA ILE A 2 -0.82 7.61 6.47
C ILE A 2 -1.25 6.25 5.94
N ARG A 3 -2.42 5.75 6.37
CA ARG A 3 -3.01 4.50 5.89
C ARG A 3 -3.60 4.69 4.48
N GLY A 4 -3.56 3.66 3.63
CA GLY A 4 -4.26 3.65 2.34
C GLY A 4 -3.62 4.49 1.21
N VAL A 5 -2.38 5.01 1.40
CA VAL A 5 -1.66 5.81 0.38
C VAL A 5 -0.74 4.99 -0.53
N GLY A 6 -0.80 3.66 -0.47
CA GLY A 6 -0.05 2.78 -1.38
C GLY A 6 1.37 2.43 -0.93
N LYS A 7 1.67 2.36 0.39
CA LYS A 7 3.01 1.99 0.89
C LYS A 7 3.48 0.63 0.39
N THR A 8 2.66 -0.40 0.49
CA THR A 8 2.98 -1.75 0.01
C THR A 8 3.12 -1.78 -1.51
N THR A 9 2.28 -1.04 -2.24
CA THR A 9 2.41 -0.87 -3.69
C THR A 9 3.73 -0.20 -4.05
N PHE A 10 4.13 0.84 -3.32
CA PHE A 10 5.41 1.50 -3.51
C PHE A 10 6.58 0.56 -3.22
N ALA A 11 6.50 -0.25 -2.16
CA ALA A 11 7.50 -1.27 -1.84
C ALA A 11 7.67 -2.28 -3.00
N ARG A 12 6.57 -2.75 -3.60
CA ARG A 12 6.61 -3.61 -4.78
C ARG A 12 7.22 -2.93 -6.01
N ILE A 13 6.93 -1.64 -6.23
CA ILE A 13 7.54 -0.87 -7.31
C ILE A 13 9.06 -0.78 -7.13
N VAL A 14 9.54 -0.54 -5.90
CA VAL A 14 10.96 -0.52 -5.59
C VAL A 14 11.58 -1.91 -5.82
N ALA A 15 10.94 -2.99 -5.33
CA ALA A 15 11.41 -4.35 -5.56
C ALA A 15 11.47 -4.70 -7.06
N LYS A 16 10.45 -4.29 -7.82
CA LYS A 16 10.41 -4.42 -9.27
C LYS A 16 11.56 -3.66 -9.93
N SER A 17 11.84 -2.43 -9.50
CA SER A 17 12.93 -1.61 -10.07
C SER A 17 14.30 -2.24 -9.83
N LEU A 18 14.51 -2.89 -8.68
CA LEU A 18 15.75 -3.54 -8.33
C LEU A 18 16.01 -4.85 -9.08
N ASN A 19 14.94 -5.61 -9.38
CA ASN A 19 15.01 -6.95 -9.97
C ASN A 19 14.52 -7.02 -11.43
N CYS A 20 14.16 -5.89 -12.06
CA CYS A 20 13.76 -5.88 -13.46
C CYS A 20 14.92 -6.26 -14.37
N GLU A 21 14.71 -7.18 -15.29
CA GLU A 21 15.72 -7.61 -16.29
C GLU A 21 16.20 -6.46 -17.19
N ASN A 22 15.29 -5.51 -17.47
CA ASN A 22 15.60 -4.33 -18.29
C ASN A 22 16.31 -3.21 -17.51
N GLY A 23 16.55 -3.42 -16.22
CA GLY A 23 17.17 -2.43 -15.32
C GLY A 23 16.23 -1.31 -14.90
N VAL A 24 16.74 -0.44 -14.01
CA VAL A 24 15.97 0.66 -13.39
C VAL A 24 15.54 1.71 -14.42
N GLU A 25 16.40 2.01 -15.40
CA GLU A 25 16.14 3.06 -16.39
C GLU A 25 15.05 2.64 -17.40
N ASN A 26 14.96 1.35 -17.70
CA ASN A 26 14.01 0.78 -18.67
C ASN A 26 12.96 -0.13 -18.02
N LEU A 27 12.48 0.28 -16.85
CA LEU A 27 11.50 -0.50 -16.08
C LEU A 27 10.26 -0.86 -16.93
N CYS A 28 9.89 -2.13 -16.92
CA CYS A 28 8.70 -2.64 -17.62
C CYS A 28 7.43 -1.88 -17.18
N LYS A 29 6.70 -1.28 -18.14
CA LYS A 29 5.46 -0.52 -17.89
C LYS A 29 4.20 -1.29 -18.27
N LYS A 30 4.23 -2.05 -19.38
CA LYS A 30 3.10 -2.85 -19.88
C LYS A 30 3.50 -4.30 -20.07
N ASP A 31 4.57 -4.56 -20.83
CA ASP A 31 5.06 -5.91 -21.08
C ASP A 31 6.04 -6.27 -19.96
N PHE A 32 5.55 -6.96 -18.95
CA PHE A 32 6.35 -7.33 -17.80
C PHE A 32 7.27 -8.49 -18.11
N CYS A 33 8.58 -8.36 -17.79
CA CYS A 33 9.48 -9.50 -17.70
C CYS A 33 9.02 -10.45 -16.59
N GLU A 34 9.58 -11.65 -16.54
CA GLU A 34 9.17 -12.69 -15.58
C GLU A 34 9.25 -12.21 -14.13
N HIS A 35 10.36 -11.56 -13.74
CA HIS A 35 10.50 -10.98 -12.40
C HIS A 35 9.45 -9.91 -12.11
N CYS A 36 9.23 -8.99 -13.04
CA CYS A 36 8.24 -7.92 -12.85
C CYS A 36 6.82 -8.47 -12.68
N ASN A 37 6.46 -9.48 -13.48
CA ASN A 37 5.15 -10.13 -13.41
C ASN A 37 4.97 -10.85 -12.06
N SER A 38 5.94 -11.65 -11.66
CA SER A 38 5.90 -12.40 -10.40
C SER A 38 5.86 -11.48 -9.17
N ILE A 39 6.58 -10.34 -9.19
CA ILE A 39 6.55 -9.36 -8.10
C ILE A 39 5.18 -8.69 -8.00
N VAL A 40 4.57 -8.30 -9.11
CA VAL A 40 3.21 -7.70 -9.12
C VAL A 40 2.18 -8.67 -8.55
N ASN A 41 2.31 -9.95 -8.88
CA ASN A 41 1.42 -11.01 -8.40
C ASN A 41 1.78 -11.57 -7.01
N SER A 42 2.78 -10.99 -6.32
CA SER A 42 3.24 -11.40 -4.97
C SER A 42 3.64 -12.87 -4.86
N ASN A 43 4.20 -13.45 -5.93
CA ASN A 43 4.62 -14.86 -5.97
C ASN A 43 6.09 -15.05 -6.40
N HIS A 44 6.91 -14.00 -6.32
CA HIS A 44 8.32 -14.07 -6.69
C HIS A 44 9.14 -14.77 -5.59
N ILE A 45 9.96 -15.76 -5.98
CA ILE A 45 10.76 -16.60 -5.05
C ILE A 45 11.78 -15.79 -4.24
N ASP A 46 12.36 -14.73 -4.80
CA ASP A 46 13.35 -13.88 -4.16
C ASP A 46 12.77 -12.57 -3.59
N VAL A 47 11.45 -12.34 -3.70
CA VAL A 47 10.77 -11.17 -3.12
C VAL A 47 9.65 -11.66 -2.21
N LEU A 48 9.93 -11.65 -0.91
CA LEU A 48 9.01 -12.15 0.10
C LEU A 48 8.29 -11.00 0.80
N GLU A 49 6.97 -11.10 0.85
CA GLU A 49 6.13 -10.16 1.58
C GLU A 49 5.61 -10.79 2.86
N MET A 50 5.73 -10.05 3.95
CA MET A 50 5.20 -10.42 5.26
C MET A 50 4.40 -9.26 5.83
N ASP A 51 3.18 -9.53 6.29
CA ASP A 51 2.40 -8.58 7.08
C ASP A 51 2.67 -8.84 8.58
N ALA A 52 3.34 -7.88 9.22
CA ALA A 52 3.65 -7.97 10.63
C ALA A 52 2.42 -7.86 11.54
N ALA A 53 1.24 -7.45 11.02
CA ALA A 53 0.00 -7.50 11.78
C ALA A 53 -0.51 -8.94 11.99
N SER A 54 -0.23 -9.84 11.05
CA SER A 54 -0.58 -11.26 11.13
C SER A 54 0.55 -12.15 11.65
N LYS A 55 1.81 -11.73 11.49
CA LYS A 55 3.03 -12.45 11.87
C LYS A 55 3.92 -11.57 12.74
N THR A 56 3.61 -11.51 14.03
CA THR A 56 4.29 -10.63 15.00
C THR A 56 5.44 -11.29 15.75
N GLY A 57 5.54 -12.62 15.63
CA GLY A 57 6.42 -13.45 16.42
C GLY A 57 7.91 -13.33 16.05
N VAL A 58 8.77 -13.65 17.01
CA VAL A 58 10.21 -13.72 16.79
C VAL A 58 10.58 -14.88 15.87
N ASP A 59 9.81 -15.95 15.87
CA ASP A 59 10.10 -17.14 15.08
C ASP A 59 9.83 -16.91 13.59
N ASP A 60 8.76 -16.15 13.23
CA ASP A 60 8.52 -15.71 11.85
C ASP A 60 9.71 -14.91 11.30
N VAL A 61 10.26 -14.01 12.12
CA VAL A 61 11.42 -13.18 11.73
C VAL A 61 12.70 -14.02 11.67
N ARG A 62 12.88 -14.99 12.56
CA ARG A 62 14.02 -15.93 12.51
C ARG A 62 14.00 -16.76 11.24
N GLU A 63 12.84 -17.23 10.80
CA GLU A 63 12.69 -17.94 9.53
C GLU A 63 13.13 -17.05 8.34
N LEU A 64 12.72 -15.79 8.32
CA LEU A 64 13.18 -14.83 7.30
C LEU A 64 14.71 -14.64 7.35
N ILE A 65 15.31 -14.54 8.54
CA ILE A 65 16.76 -14.38 8.71
C ILE A 65 17.48 -15.63 8.21
N GLU A 66 17.02 -16.81 8.54
CA GLU A 66 17.61 -18.06 8.03
C GLU A 66 17.52 -18.10 6.50
N PHE A 67 16.35 -17.75 5.94
CA PHE A 67 16.17 -17.67 4.49
C PHE A 67 17.06 -16.62 3.83
N SER A 68 17.42 -15.55 4.57
CA SER A 68 18.31 -14.48 4.08
C SER A 68 19.77 -14.90 3.92
N ARG A 69 20.19 -16.00 4.55
CA ARG A 69 21.56 -16.52 4.46
C ARG A 69 21.89 -17.11 3.08
N TYR A 70 20.85 -17.56 2.39
CA TYR A 70 20.98 -18.05 1.03
C TYR A 70 20.83 -16.90 0.04
N GLY A 71 21.68 -16.83 -0.95
CA GLY A 71 21.60 -15.84 -2.02
C GLY A 71 20.26 -15.91 -2.79
N PRO A 72 19.99 -14.94 -3.67
CA PRO A 72 18.83 -15.00 -4.55
C PRO A 72 18.94 -16.19 -5.48
N THR A 73 17.82 -16.78 -5.86
CA THR A 73 17.74 -17.95 -6.73
C THR A 73 17.75 -17.58 -8.20
N THR A 74 16.96 -16.56 -8.56
CA THR A 74 16.75 -16.16 -9.96
C THR A 74 17.00 -14.66 -10.19
N ALA A 75 16.74 -13.83 -9.18
CA ALA A 75 16.83 -12.39 -9.28
C ALA A 75 18.20 -11.84 -8.88
N LYS A 76 18.42 -10.55 -9.09
CA LYS A 76 19.64 -9.84 -8.66
C LYS A 76 19.71 -9.66 -7.15
N TYR A 77 18.56 -9.36 -6.54
CA TYR A 77 18.44 -9.11 -5.11
C TYR A 77 17.39 -9.99 -4.47
N LYS A 78 17.68 -10.46 -3.26
CA LYS A 78 16.69 -11.03 -2.35
C LYS A 78 16.09 -9.89 -1.54
N ILE A 79 14.76 -9.72 -1.60
CA ILE A 79 14.06 -8.58 -1.03
C ILE A 79 13.00 -9.07 -0.05
N PHE A 80 13.02 -8.53 1.16
CA PHE A 80 11.98 -8.74 2.16
C PHE A 80 11.17 -7.45 2.33
N ILE A 81 9.89 -7.52 2.01
CA ILE A 81 8.93 -6.45 2.26
C ILE A 81 8.16 -6.81 3.53
N ILE A 82 8.31 -5.98 4.58
CA ILE A 82 7.61 -6.18 5.84
C ILE A 82 6.63 -5.01 6.00
N ASP A 83 5.35 -5.31 5.82
CA ASP A 83 4.27 -4.33 5.99
C ASP A 83 3.87 -4.22 7.46
N GLU A 84 3.43 -3.04 7.85
CA GLU A 84 3.10 -2.65 9.22
C GLU A 84 4.15 -3.10 10.26
N VAL A 85 5.43 -2.95 9.90
CA VAL A 85 6.59 -3.42 10.67
C VAL A 85 6.57 -3.01 12.15
N HIS A 86 5.87 -1.93 12.51
CA HIS A 86 5.72 -1.48 13.90
C HIS A 86 4.94 -2.47 14.79
N MET A 87 4.29 -3.47 14.19
CA MET A 87 3.57 -4.53 14.91
C MET A 87 4.50 -5.66 15.37
N LEU A 88 5.74 -5.70 14.90
CA LEU A 88 6.71 -6.68 15.36
C LEU A 88 7.03 -6.52 16.84
N SER A 89 7.24 -7.65 17.53
CA SER A 89 7.67 -7.66 18.92
C SER A 89 9.09 -7.09 19.07
N LYS A 90 9.44 -6.61 20.26
CA LYS A 90 10.82 -6.16 20.56
C LYS A 90 11.86 -7.24 20.29
N GLN A 91 11.52 -8.50 20.58
CA GLN A 91 12.41 -9.64 20.32
C GLN A 91 12.62 -9.87 18.82
N ALA A 92 11.58 -9.71 18.01
CA ALA A 92 11.65 -9.77 16.54
C ALA A 92 12.55 -8.65 15.97
N PHE A 93 12.39 -7.41 16.44
CA PHE A 93 13.30 -6.32 16.05
C PHE A 93 14.75 -6.61 16.44
N ASN A 94 15.00 -7.11 17.64
CA ASN A 94 16.35 -7.44 18.09
C ASN A 94 16.99 -8.55 17.22
N ALA A 95 16.19 -9.53 16.78
CA ALA A 95 16.67 -10.57 15.87
C ALA A 95 17.11 -9.99 14.50
N LEU A 96 16.40 -8.96 14.00
CA LEU A 96 16.74 -8.30 12.73
C LEU A 96 18.02 -7.43 12.82
N LEU A 97 18.37 -6.89 14.00
CA LEU A 97 19.43 -5.88 14.13
C LEU A 97 20.76 -6.38 13.57
N LYS A 98 21.17 -7.61 13.87
CA LYS A 98 22.45 -8.17 13.38
C LYS A 98 22.50 -8.18 11.84
N THR A 99 21.43 -8.58 11.20
CA THR A 99 21.34 -8.62 9.73
C THR A 99 21.25 -7.22 9.12
N LEU A 100 20.65 -6.26 9.85
CA LEU A 100 20.59 -4.85 9.42
C LEU A 100 21.90 -4.11 9.60
N GLU A 101 22.76 -4.55 10.52
CA GLU A 101 24.10 -3.98 10.73
C GLU A 101 25.08 -4.39 9.63
N GLU A 102 25.06 -5.66 9.26
CA GLU A 102 25.95 -6.24 8.26
C GLU A 102 25.15 -7.04 7.22
N PRO A 103 24.32 -6.37 6.40
CA PRO A 103 23.49 -7.08 5.43
C PRO A 103 24.37 -7.63 4.28
N PRO A 104 24.12 -8.87 3.83
CA PRO A 104 24.68 -9.36 2.59
C PRO A 104 24.38 -8.39 1.43
N LYS A 105 25.32 -8.22 0.50
CA LYS A 105 25.17 -7.25 -0.62
C LYS A 105 23.91 -7.48 -1.45
N TYR A 106 23.48 -8.72 -1.58
CA TYR A 106 22.28 -9.11 -2.32
C TYR A 106 20.97 -8.92 -1.54
N LEU A 107 21.04 -8.70 -0.22
CA LEU A 107 19.84 -8.61 0.62
C LEU A 107 19.36 -7.17 0.73
N LYS A 108 18.03 -6.97 0.58
CA LYS A 108 17.36 -5.69 0.79
C LYS A 108 16.14 -5.89 1.67
N PHE A 109 15.97 -5.00 2.65
CA PHE A 109 14.75 -4.88 3.45
C PHE A 109 13.97 -3.64 3.04
N ILE A 110 12.65 -3.78 2.90
CA ILE A 110 11.73 -2.67 2.70
C ILE A 110 10.70 -2.73 3.81
N PHE A 111 10.75 -1.77 4.73
CA PHE A 111 9.82 -1.66 5.84
C PHE A 111 8.73 -0.64 5.52
N ALA A 112 7.48 -1.06 5.57
CA ALA A 112 6.34 -0.16 5.48
C ALA A 112 5.68 -0.01 6.87
N THR A 113 5.28 1.20 7.22
CA THR A 113 4.63 1.48 8.50
C THR A 113 3.71 2.69 8.43
N THR A 114 2.65 2.64 9.20
CA THR A 114 1.80 3.80 9.52
C THR A 114 2.32 4.55 10.75
N GLU A 115 3.10 3.90 11.63
CA GLU A 115 3.52 4.43 12.93
C GLU A 115 5.04 4.38 13.14
N ILE A 116 5.76 5.34 12.53
CA ILE A 116 7.23 5.40 12.62
C ILE A 116 7.74 5.51 14.07
N LYS A 117 6.98 6.16 14.96
CA LYS A 117 7.38 6.37 16.35
C LYS A 117 7.45 5.07 17.17
N LYS A 118 6.80 4.01 16.72
CA LYS A 118 6.83 2.70 17.38
C LYS A 118 8.03 1.83 16.96
N ILE A 119 8.76 2.23 15.92
CA ILE A 119 9.95 1.50 15.46
C ILE A 119 11.16 1.92 16.29
N PRO A 120 11.98 0.97 16.78
CA PRO A 120 13.20 1.29 17.52
C PRO A 120 14.14 2.18 16.71
N VAL A 121 14.72 3.19 17.37
CA VAL A 121 15.67 4.13 16.73
C VAL A 121 16.88 3.40 16.15
N THR A 122 17.30 2.30 16.78
CA THR A 122 18.38 1.42 16.30
C THR A 122 18.10 0.81 14.92
N VAL A 123 16.85 0.57 14.59
CA VAL A 123 16.42 0.10 13.26
C VAL A 123 16.34 1.28 12.29
N ILE A 124 15.68 2.38 12.70
CA ILE A 124 15.50 3.57 11.85
C ILE A 124 16.84 4.15 11.40
N SER A 125 17.85 4.19 12.28
CA SER A 125 19.19 4.74 11.99
C SER A 125 19.95 3.98 10.90
N ARG A 126 19.54 2.76 10.60
CA ARG A 126 20.12 1.88 9.55
C ARG A 126 19.29 1.84 8.27
N CYS A 127 18.20 2.60 8.21
CA CYS A 127 17.28 2.62 7.08
C CYS A 127 17.27 3.99 6.41
N GLN A 128 17.18 3.99 5.09
CA GLN A 128 16.79 5.21 4.38
C GLN A 128 15.26 5.39 4.48
N ARG A 129 14.84 6.58 4.89
CA ARG A 129 13.44 6.90 5.09
C ARG A 129 12.84 7.60 3.89
N PHE A 130 11.63 7.17 3.51
CA PHE A 130 10.78 7.80 2.49
C PHE A 130 9.40 8.05 3.09
N ASP A 131 8.99 9.31 3.13
CA ASP A 131 7.67 9.68 3.65
C ASP A 131 6.67 9.83 2.50
N LEU A 132 5.62 9.02 2.53
CA LEU A 132 4.50 9.14 1.60
C LEU A 132 3.44 10.07 2.19
N SER A 133 3.06 11.09 1.43
CA SER A 133 2.00 12.05 1.78
C SER A 133 0.62 11.54 1.36
N ARG A 134 -0.43 12.19 1.85
CA ARG A 134 -1.79 12.03 1.33
C ARG A 134 -1.84 12.43 -0.14
N VAL A 135 -2.65 11.72 -0.93
CA VAL A 135 -2.91 12.12 -2.31
C VAL A 135 -3.76 13.40 -2.30
N LYS A 136 -3.39 14.36 -3.14
CA LYS A 136 -4.15 15.61 -3.26
C LYS A 136 -5.56 15.33 -3.76
N SER A 137 -6.53 16.11 -3.28
CA SER A 137 -7.93 15.92 -3.62
C SER A 137 -8.20 15.91 -5.13
N GLU A 138 -7.54 16.79 -5.87
CA GLU A 138 -7.66 16.86 -7.33
C GLU A 138 -7.13 15.61 -8.04
N GLU A 139 -5.94 15.14 -7.63
CA GLU A 139 -5.34 13.92 -8.17
C GLU A 139 -6.19 12.70 -7.85
N LEU A 140 -6.71 12.60 -6.62
CA LEU A 140 -7.57 11.52 -6.19
C LEU A 140 -8.91 11.54 -6.94
N PHE A 141 -9.51 12.73 -7.15
CA PHE A 141 -10.74 12.90 -7.93
C PHE A 141 -10.55 12.38 -9.37
N ASN A 142 -9.49 12.82 -10.04
CA ASN A 142 -9.19 12.39 -11.40
C ASN A 142 -8.96 10.88 -11.49
N TYR A 143 -8.29 10.32 -10.47
CA TYR A 143 -8.05 8.89 -10.41
C TYR A 143 -9.33 8.07 -10.24
N ILE A 144 -10.20 8.42 -9.27
CA ILE A 144 -11.45 7.66 -9.06
C ILE A 144 -12.43 7.87 -10.22
N LYS A 145 -12.43 9.05 -10.87
CA LYS A 145 -13.21 9.31 -12.10
C LYS A 145 -12.78 8.37 -13.23
N MET A 146 -11.47 8.22 -13.44
CA MET A 146 -10.93 7.27 -14.42
C MET A 146 -11.35 5.82 -14.11
N ILE A 147 -11.32 5.42 -12.83
CA ILE A 147 -11.74 4.08 -12.43
C ILE A 147 -13.24 3.89 -12.67
N LYS A 148 -14.07 4.86 -12.25
CA LYS A 148 -15.54 4.86 -12.52
C LYS A 148 -15.84 4.67 -14.01
N ASP A 149 -15.12 5.39 -14.88
CA ASP A 149 -15.31 5.28 -16.33
C ASP A 149 -14.92 3.89 -16.86
N LYS A 150 -13.86 3.28 -16.33
CA LYS A 150 -13.43 1.91 -16.69
C LYS A 150 -14.43 0.83 -16.26
N GLU A 151 -15.04 1.01 -15.10
CA GLU A 151 -16.08 0.11 -14.56
C GLU A 151 -17.46 0.36 -15.19
N GLY A 152 -17.61 1.37 -16.06
CA GLY A 152 -18.87 1.75 -16.66
C GLY A 152 -19.90 2.30 -15.65
N GLY A 153 -19.43 2.78 -14.50
CA GLY A 153 -20.27 3.26 -13.41
C GLY A 153 -20.93 4.60 -13.70
N LYS A 154 -22.20 4.75 -13.31
CA LYS A 154 -22.94 6.01 -13.39
C LYS A 154 -22.88 6.72 -12.04
N VAL A 155 -21.92 7.64 -11.87
CA VAL A 155 -21.70 8.41 -10.63
C VAL A 155 -21.49 9.88 -11.00
N SER A 156 -22.24 10.77 -10.36
CA SER A 156 -22.10 12.21 -10.59
C SER A 156 -20.78 12.78 -10.05
N ASP A 157 -20.33 13.89 -10.62
CA ASP A 157 -19.09 14.54 -10.17
C ASP A 157 -19.21 15.05 -8.71
N GLU A 158 -20.40 15.40 -8.25
CA GLU A 158 -20.70 15.80 -6.88
C GLU A 158 -20.53 14.60 -5.90
N ALA A 159 -21.03 13.44 -6.28
CA ALA A 159 -20.85 12.21 -5.50
C ALA A 159 -19.37 11.79 -5.45
N LEU A 160 -18.62 11.92 -6.55
CA LEU A 160 -17.18 11.69 -6.57
C LEU A 160 -16.42 12.67 -5.66
N LYS A 161 -16.80 13.96 -5.65
CA LYS A 161 -16.21 14.95 -4.72
C LYS A 161 -16.49 14.60 -3.27
N LEU A 162 -17.66 14.07 -2.94
CA LEU A 162 -17.98 13.59 -1.60
C LEU A 162 -17.10 12.40 -1.21
N ILE A 163 -16.90 11.43 -2.09
CA ILE A 163 -16.01 10.29 -1.87
C ILE A 163 -14.59 10.78 -1.57
N VAL A 164 -14.05 11.72 -2.36
CA VAL A 164 -12.73 12.31 -2.14
C VAL A 164 -12.62 12.99 -0.77
N LYS A 165 -13.67 13.73 -0.38
CA LYS A 165 -13.73 14.43 0.91
C LYS A 165 -13.68 13.43 2.08
N ILE A 166 -14.49 12.37 2.04
CA ILE A 166 -14.56 11.35 3.10
C ILE A 166 -13.26 10.54 3.19
N SER A 167 -12.64 10.21 2.05
CA SER A 167 -11.43 9.38 1.99
C SER A 167 -10.17 10.09 2.45
N GLU A 168 -10.19 11.42 2.64
CA GLU A 168 -9.10 12.22 3.17
C GLU A 168 -7.72 11.93 2.52
N GLY A 169 -7.67 11.68 1.23
CA GLY A 169 -6.44 11.38 0.49
C GLY A 169 -5.95 9.93 0.59
N SER A 170 -6.77 9.03 1.11
CA SER A 170 -6.56 7.59 1.08
C SER A 170 -7.14 6.99 -0.20
N VAL A 171 -6.29 6.45 -1.06
CA VAL A 171 -6.73 5.80 -2.32
C VAL A 171 -7.57 4.55 -2.03
N ARG A 172 -7.16 3.74 -1.03
CA ARG A 172 -7.90 2.53 -0.65
C ARG A 172 -9.33 2.86 -0.22
N ASP A 173 -9.49 3.88 0.64
CA ASP A 173 -10.79 4.24 1.16
C ASP A 173 -11.67 4.85 0.05
N ALA A 174 -11.08 5.66 -0.84
CA ALA A 174 -11.79 6.22 -1.99
C ALA A 174 -12.31 5.13 -2.93
N LEU A 175 -11.49 4.13 -3.25
CA LEU A 175 -11.91 3.00 -4.09
C LEU A 175 -12.98 2.15 -3.40
N SER A 176 -12.84 1.89 -2.10
CA SER A 176 -13.85 1.13 -1.34
C SER A 176 -15.19 1.85 -1.27
N LEU A 177 -15.18 3.19 -1.12
CA LEU A 177 -16.39 4.00 -1.16
C LEU A 177 -17.02 4.00 -2.56
N LEU A 178 -16.19 4.14 -3.61
CA LEU A 178 -16.67 4.08 -4.99
C LEU A 178 -17.34 2.74 -5.28
N ASP A 179 -16.69 1.63 -4.97
CA ASP A 179 -17.20 0.28 -5.16
C ASP A 179 -18.52 0.08 -4.41
N ARG A 180 -18.58 0.45 -3.12
CA ARG A 180 -19.80 0.40 -2.33
C ARG A 180 -20.93 1.22 -2.93
N GLY A 181 -20.63 2.40 -3.49
CA GLY A 181 -21.63 3.25 -4.15
C GLY A 181 -22.17 2.61 -5.44
N LEU A 182 -21.28 2.02 -6.25
CA LEU A 182 -21.66 1.33 -7.48
C LEU A 182 -22.52 0.09 -7.20
N VAL A 183 -22.13 -0.72 -6.22
CA VAL A 183 -22.89 -1.92 -5.80
C VAL A 183 -24.25 -1.56 -5.24
N ALA A 184 -24.34 -0.51 -4.42
CA ALA A 184 -25.62 -0.08 -3.84
C ALA A 184 -26.58 0.52 -4.87
N ASN A 185 -26.08 0.97 -6.02
CA ASN A 185 -26.84 1.65 -7.08
C ASN A 185 -27.14 0.73 -8.27
N GLN A 186 -27.51 -0.54 -8.04
CA GLN A 186 -27.73 -1.57 -9.05
C GLN A 186 -28.87 -1.31 -10.04
N ASN A 187 -29.70 -0.27 -9.85
CA ASN A 187 -30.89 0.01 -10.66
C ASN A 187 -30.62 0.85 -11.92
N ASP A 188 -29.40 0.87 -12.46
CA ASP A 188 -29.05 1.63 -13.68
C ASP A 188 -29.24 3.16 -13.60
N GLU A 189 -29.56 3.68 -12.42
CA GLU A 189 -29.66 5.11 -12.14
C GLU A 189 -28.28 5.71 -11.79
N GLU A 190 -28.14 7.02 -11.97
CA GLU A 190 -26.92 7.71 -11.55
C GLU A 190 -26.84 7.83 -10.02
N LEU A 191 -25.69 7.51 -9.44
CA LEU A 191 -25.39 7.79 -8.04
C LEU A 191 -25.16 9.30 -7.88
N ASN A 192 -26.18 10.02 -7.48
CA ASN A 192 -26.15 11.45 -7.19
C ASN A 192 -25.66 11.73 -5.75
N LEU A 193 -25.51 13.01 -5.40
CA LEU A 193 -25.01 13.45 -4.10
C LEU A 193 -25.89 12.94 -2.94
N ASP A 194 -27.22 13.05 -3.05
CA ASP A 194 -28.16 12.69 -1.97
C ASP A 194 -28.12 11.20 -1.67
N LYS A 195 -28.10 10.36 -2.71
CA LYS A 195 -27.94 8.91 -2.57
C LYS A 195 -26.58 8.57 -1.95
N ALA A 196 -25.50 9.23 -2.40
CA ALA A 196 -24.17 9.03 -1.87
C ALA A 196 -24.09 9.42 -0.38
N GLN A 197 -24.69 10.53 0.03
CA GLN A 197 -24.78 10.95 1.44
C GLN A 197 -25.51 9.89 2.29
N SER A 198 -26.63 9.38 1.80
CA SER A 198 -27.39 8.33 2.47
C SER A 198 -26.58 7.02 2.61
N ILE A 199 -25.92 6.55 1.53
CA ILE A 199 -25.15 5.30 1.51
C ILE A 199 -23.93 5.38 2.44
N TYR A 200 -23.26 6.54 2.50
CA TYR A 200 -22.04 6.71 3.31
C TYR A 200 -22.31 7.20 4.73
N GLY A 201 -23.57 7.57 5.04
CA GLY A 201 -23.94 8.15 6.34
C GLY A 201 -23.29 9.50 6.59
N TYR A 202 -23.01 10.26 5.54
CA TYR A 202 -22.35 11.56 5.62
C TYR A 202 -23.40 12.67 5.50
N PHE A 203 -23.71 13.31 6.62
CA PHE A 203 -24.57 14.48 6.65
C PHE A 203 -23.71 15.72 6.90
N ASP A 204 -23.92 16.77 6.11
CA ASP A 204 -23.22 18.03 6.33
C ASP A 204 -23.77 18.69 7.62
N LYS A 205 -22.89 19.35 8.40
CA LYS A 205 -23.28 20.02 9.64
C LYS A 205 -24.42 21.05 9.46
N SER A 206 -24.57 21.60 8.25
CA SER A 206 -25.66 22.52 7.91
C SER A 206 -27.05 21.83 7.92
N SER A 207 -27.13 20.56 7.50
CA SER A 207 -28.38 19.79 7.54
C SER A 207 -28.83 19.38 8.95
N LEU A 208 -27.89 19.39 9.92
CA LEU A 208 -28.21 19.11 11.34
C LEU A 208 -28.77 20.34 12.07
N ILE A 209 -28.55 21.54 11.55
CA ILE A 209 -29.03 22.78 12.16
C ILE A 209 -30.51 23.07 11.76
N GLU A 210 -30.96 22.54 10.61
CA GLU A 210 -32.37 22.64 10.17
C GLU A 210 -33.31 21.68 10.90
N LEU A 211 -32.79 20.77 11.74
CA LEU A 211 -33.54 19.77 12.51
C LEU A 211 -33.71 20.16 13.99
N ILE A 212 -33.24 21.32 14.41
CA ILE A 212 -33.34 21.90 15.77
C ILE A 212 -34.15 23.20 15.67
#